data_7224a58f0288f66a65e99de6fbec93d7
#
_entry.id   7224a58f0288f66a65e99de6fbec93d7
#
_cell.length_a   1.000
_cell.length_b   1.000
_cell.length_c   1.000
_cell.angle_alpha   90.00
_cell.angle_beta   90.00
_cell.angle_gamma   90.00
#
_symmetry.space_group_name_H-M   'P 1'
#
loop_
_entity.id
_entity.type
_entity.pdbx_description
1 polymer ?
#
loop_
_entity_poly.entity_id
_entity_poly.type
_entity_poly.pdbx_seq_one_letter_code
_entity_poly.pdbx_strand_id
1 'polypeptide(L)'
;MLDGAGFTDLRNYIKRRIRYARYRVGSTWTKTYLSDVRILSNGTVRALINVNSSGSPITVNRVELYNNDAQLWAHQACNITLTPGQTGILFWFDFTIREEVS
;
A
#
# COMPACT_ATOMS: atom_id res chain seq x y z
N MET A 1 -14.43 14.64 -21.11
CA MET A 1 -14.31 13.25 -20.66
C MET A 1 -12.89 12.75 -20.89
N LEU A 2 -12.29 12.10 -19.91
CA LEU A 2 -10.94 11.55 -20.02
C LEU A 2 -10.95 10.27 -20.84
N ASP A 3 -10.11 10.19 -21.86
CA ASP A 3 -9.98 8.99 -22.68
C ASP A 3 -9.12 7.91 -22.02
N GLY A 4 -9.14 6.70 -22.60
CA GLY A 4 -8.41 5.55 -22.06
C GLY A 4 -6.92 5.81 -21.89
N ALA A 5 -6.28 6.55 -22.80
CA ALA A 5 -4.87 6.92 -22.68
C ALA A 5 -4.61 7.79 -21.46
N GLY A 6 -5.50 8.74 -21.16
CA GLY A 6 -5.39 9.58 -19.97
C GLY A 6 -5.52 8.79 -18.69
N PHE A 7 -6.45 7.86 -18.59
CA PHE A 7 -6.58 6.96 -17.44
C PHE A 7 -5.33 6.10 -17.27
N THR A 8 -4.80 5.55 -18.37
CA THR A 8 -3.58 4.74 -18.32
C THR A 8 -2.39 5.54 -17.82
N ASP A 9 -2.23 6.78 -18.27
CA ASP A 9 -1.15 7.65 -17.83
C ASP A 9 -1.26 7.95 -16.34
N LEU A 10 -2.46 8.22 -15.83
CA LEU A 10 -2.68 8.48 -14.40
C LEU A 10 -2.37 7.24 -13.55
N ARG A 11 -2.80 6.05 -13.98
CA ARG A 11 -2.49 4.81 -13.28
C ARG A 11 -1.00 4.54 -13.24
N ASN A 12 -0.30 4.74 -14.36
CA ASN A 12 1.15 4.59 -14.43
C ASN A 12 1.87 5.64 -13.58
N TYR A 13 1.34 6.86 -13.50
CA TYR A 13 1.87 7.88 -12.61
C TYR A 13 1.82 7.43 -11.16
N ILE A 14 0.69 6.91 -10.69
CA ILE A 14 0.56 6.38 -9.33
C ILE A 14 1.59 5.27 -9.12
N LYS A 15 1.68 4.32 -10.05
CA LYS A 15 2.62 3.18 -9.96
C LYS A 15 4.06 3.63 -9.81
N ARG A 16 4.47 4.71 -10.48
CA ARG A 16 5.84 5.24 -10.41
C ARG A 16 6.10 6.05 -9.15
N ARG A 17 5.08 6.68 -8.56
CA ARG A 17 5.25 7.60 -7.45
C ARG A 17 5.30 6.91 -6.09
N ILE A 18 4.58 5.81 -5.91
CA ILE A 18 4.61 5.08 -4.64
C ILE A 18 5.90 4.27 -4.54
N ARG A 19 6.55 4.35 -3.38
CA ARG A 19 7.91 3.83 -3.23
C ARG A 19 8.06 2.80 -2.13
N TYR A 20 7.61 3.12 -0.92
CA TYR A 20 7.79 2.26 0.23
C TYR A 20 6.64 2.45 1.22
N ALA A 21 6.60 1.58 2.20
CA ALA A 21 5.65 1.66 3.29
C ALA A 21 6.36 1.58 4.63
N ARG A 22 5.66 1.89 5.69
CA ARG A 22 6.06 1.55 7.04
C ARG A 22 4.85 1.09 7.84
N TYR A 23 5.10 0.24 8.81
CA TYR A 23 4.06 -0.22 9.71
C TYR A 23 4.48 -0.01 11.16
N ARG A 24 3.50 0.11 12.03
CA ARG A 24 3.73 0.40 13.44
C ARG A 24 3.27 -0.77 14.30
N VAL A 25 4.17 -1.16 15.22
CA VAL A 25 3.90 -2.14 16.28
C VAL A 25 4.12 -1.43 17.60
N GLY A 26 3.05 -1.25 18.39
CA GLY A 26 3.12 -0.37 19.56
C GLY A 26 3.44 1.06 19.15
N SER A 27 4.60 1.56 19.52
CA SER A 27 5.14 2.86 19.10
C SER A 27 6.34 2.74 18.17
N THR A 28 6.69 1.53 17.75
CA THR A 28 7.86 1.26 16.91
C THR A 28 7.47 1.17 15.45
N TRP A 29 8.16 1.95 14.61
CA TRP A 29 7.96 1.97 13.16
C TRP A 29 8.99 1.10 12.46
N THR A 30 8.55 0.33 11.48
CA THR A 30 9.41 -0.46 10.61
C THR A 30 9.13 -0.10 9.17
N LYS A 31 10.19 0.29 8.45
CA LYS A 31 10.11 0.55 7.01
C LYS A 31 10.17 -0.76 6.24
N THR A 32 9.34 -0.88 5.21
CA THR A 32 9.36 -2.02 4.30
C THR A 32 9.16 -1.53 2.87
N TYR A 33 9.70 -2.26 1.91
CA TYR A 33 9.47 -1.96 0.50
C TYR A 33 8.18 -2.63 0.03
N LEU A 34 7.61 -2.07 -1.03
CA LEU A 34 6.43 -2.66 -1.65
C LEU A 34 6.80 -4.02 -2.26
N SER A 35 5.96 -5.02 -2.02
CA SER A 35 6.12 -6.35 -2.64
C SER A 35 5.82 -6.27 -4.12
N ASP A 36 4.80 -5.49 -4.49
CA ASP A 36 4.38 -5.32 -5.86
C ASP A 36 3.46 -4.10 -5.98
N VAL A 37 3.38 -3.54 -7.17
CA VAL A 37 2.37 -2.55 -7.55
C VAL A 37 1.81 -3.00 -8.90
N ARG A 38 0.52 -3.26 -8.95
CA ARG A 38 -0.11 -3.77 -10.16
C ARG A 38 -1.37 -3.00 -10.50
N ILE A 39 -1.70 -2.98 -11.78
CA ILE A 39 -2.95 -2.43 -12.27
C ILE A 39 -3.89 -3.62 -12.54
N LEU A 40 -5.02 -3.64 -11.84
CA LEU A 40 -5.99 -4.71 -11.97
C LEU A 40 -6.82 -4.55 -13.25
N SER A 41 -7.51 -5.61 -13.65
CA SER A 41 -8.33 -5.61 -14.87
C SER A 41 -9.43 -4.53 -14.85
N ASN A 42 -9.91 -4.15 -13.67
CA ASN A 42 -10.88 -3.06 -13.51
C ASN A 42 -10.27 -1.67 -13.49
N GLY A 43 -8.93 -1.56 -13.63
CA GLY A 43 -8.21 -0.29 -13.64
C GLY A 43 -7.77 0.21 -12.26
N THR A 44 -8.07 -0.51 -11.19
CA THR A 44 -7.58 -0.16 -9.85
C THR A 44 -6.08 -0.39 -9.76
N VAL A 45 -5.34 0.58 -9.19
CA VAL A 45 -3.91 0.43 -8.89
C VAL A 45 -3.79 -0.10 -7.47
N ARG A 46 -3.18 -1.28 -7.32
CA ARG A 46 -3.03 -1.95 -6.03
C ARG A 46 -1.57 -2.00 -5.62
N ALA A 47 -1.25 -1.40 -4.47
CA ALA A 47 0.07 -1.49 -3.84
C ALA A 47 0.03 -2.59 -2.77
N LEU A 48 0.97 -3.53 -2.85
CA LEU A 48 1.02 -4.71 -1.99
C LEU A 48 2.22 -4.61 -1.05
N ILE A 49 1.96 -4.85 0.23
CA ILE A 49 2.95 -4.78 1.30
C ILE A 49 2.93 -6.09 2.07
N ASN A 50 4.09 -6.74 2.21
CA ASN A 50 4.22 -7.97 2.97
C ASN A 50 4.84 -7.67 4.33
N VAL A 51 4.16 -8.08 5.40
CA VAL A 51 4.62 -7.93 6.78
C VAL A 51 4.77 -9.31 7.41
N ASN A 52 5.96 -9.57 7.95
CA ASN A 52 6.28 -10.85 8.59
C ASN A 52 6.53 -10.66 10.08
N SER A 53 6.14 -11.66 10.87
CA SER A 53 6.54 -11.78 12.26
C SER A 53 7.68 -12.79 12.37
N SER A 54 8.76 -12.41 13.04
CA SER A 54 9.89 -13.30 13.33
C SER A 54 10.06 -13.42 14.83
N GLY A 55 9.87 -14.62 15.36
CA GLY A 55 10.14 -14.96 16.75
C GLY A 55 8.98 -14.73 17.71
N SER A 56 8.41 -13.54 17.80
CA SER A 56 7.33 -13.21 18.74
C SER A 56 6.09 -12.74 18.01
N PRO A 57 4.88 -12.93 18.59
CA PRO A 57 3.69 -12.32 18.02
C PRO A 57 3.81 -10.80 17.99
N ILE A 58 3.36 -10.17 16.91
CA ILE A 58 3.28 -8.72 16.79
C ILE A 58 1.87 -8.31 16.40
N THR A 59 1.46 -7.12 16.86
CA THR A 59 0.18 -6.53 16.45
C THR A 59 0.47 -5.25 15.69
N VAL A 60 0.10 -5.23 14.42
CA VAL A 60 0.25 -4.07 13.56
C VAL A 60 -0.96 -3.16 13.77
N ASN A 61 -0.74 -1.90 14.14
CA ASN A 61 -1.80 -0.95 14.44
C ASN A 61 -1.94 0.18 13.42
N ARG A 62 -0.98 0.34 12.52
CA ARG A 62 -1.05 1.32 11.44
C ARG A 62 -0.10 0.95 10.32
N VAL A 63 -0.54 1.20 9.09
CA VAL A 63 0.28 1.07 7.88
C VAL A 63 0.23 2.39 7.13
N GLU A 64 1.39 2.84 6.65
CA GLU A 64 1.53 4.07 5.88
C GLU A 64 2.24 3.80 4.57
N LEU A 65 1.83 4.52 3.51
CA LEU A 65 2.40 4.42 2.18
C LEU A 65 3.05 5.76 1.82
N TYR A 66 4.27 5.71 1.30
CA TYR A 66 5.07 6.89 0.96
C TYR A 66 5.43 6.93 -0.51
N ASN A 67 5.59 8.15 -1.03
CA ASN A 67 6.02 8.36 -2.40
C ASN A 67 7.56 8.50 -2.49
N ASN A 68 8.06 8.77 -3.71
CA ASN A 68 9.49 8.92 -3.99
C ASN A 68 10.14 10.07 -3.23
N ASP A 69 9.37 11.07 -2.81
CA ASP A 69 9.85 12.24 -2.08
C ASP A 69 9.69 12.08 -0.56
N ALA A 70 9.46 10.87 -0.07
CA ALA A 70 9.27 10.53 1.33
C ALA A 70 8.07 11.27 1.96
N GLN A 71 7.05 11.55 1.18
CA GLN A 71 5.82 12.18 1.64
C GLN A 71 4.75 11.12 1.87
N LEU A 72 3.99 11.29 2.95
CA LEU A 72 2.88 10.38 3.26
C LEU A 72 1.80 10.50 2.18
N TRP A 73 1.49 9.37 1.54
CA TRP A 73 0.49 9.30 0.47
C TRP A 73 -0.83 8.71 0.91
N ALA A 74 -0.78 7.67 1.73
CA ALA A 74 -1.96 7.00 2.24
C ALA A 74 -1.65 6.36 3.59
N HIS A 75 -2.70 6.14 4.38
CA HIS A 75 -2.54 5.44 5.65
C HIS A 75 -3.81 4.67 5.99
N GLN A 76 -3.65 3.67 6.84
CA GLN A 76 -4.77 2.90 7.37
C GLN A 76 -4.46 2.49 8.81
N ALA A 77 -5.38 2.82 9.72
CA ALA A 77 -5.35 2.27 11.07
C ALA A 77 -5.86 0.82 11.01
N CYS A 78 -5.25 -0.06 11.78
CA CYS A 78 -5.64 -1.46 11.81
C CYS A 78 -5.34 -2.06 13.18
N ASN A 79 -5.69 -3.33 13.35
CA ASN A 79 -5.39 -4.09 14.55
C ASN A 79 -5.28 -5.56 14.13
N ILE A 80 -4.11 -5.91 13.58
CA ILE A 80 -3.88 -7.23 13.01
C ILE A 80 -2.71 -7.88 13.73
N THR A 81 -2.97 -9.05 14.32
CA THR A 81 -1.95 -9.82 15.03
C THR A 81 -1.36 -10.89 14.14
N LEU A 82 -0.03 -10.89 14.06
CA LEU A 82 0.75 -11.91 13.36
C LEU A 82 1.41 -12.80 14.39
N THR A 83 1.22 -14.12 14.25
CA THR A 83 1.87 -15.12 15.12
C THR A 83 3.11 -15.69 14.43
N PRO A 84 4.13 -16.14 15.20
CA PRO A 84 5.29 -16.81 14.62
C PRO A 84 4.89 -18.05 13.82
N GLY A 85 5.61 -18.30 12.73
CA GLY A 85 5.34 -19.43 11.83
C GLY A 85 4.35 -19.15 10.71
N GLN A 86 3.69 -18.01 10.73
CA GLN A 86 2.89 -17.56 9.58
C GLN A 86 3.79 -17.03 8.48
N THR A 87 3.39 -17.26 7.23
CA THR A 87 4.17 -16.82 6.06
C THR A 87 4.12 -15.30 5.83
N GLY A 88 3.45 -14.57 6.72
CA GLY A 88 3.26 -13.15 6.63
C GLY A 88 1.83 -12.79 6.27
N ILE A 89 1.50 -11.51 6.41
CA ILE A 89 0.23 -10.96 5.98
C ILE A 89 0.48 -9.94 4.89
N LEU A 90 -0.35 -10.00 3.85
CA LEU A 90 -0.30 -9.09 2.75
C LEU A 90 -1.33 -7.98 2.99
N PHE A 91 -0.82 -6.76 3.13
CA PHE A 91 -1.65 -5.56 3.14
C PHE A 91 -1.71 -4.99 1.74
N TRP A 92 -2.81 -4.33 1.37
CA TRP A 92 -2.87 -3.61 0.11
C TRP A 92 -3.61 -2.28 0.26
N PHE A 93 -3.17 -1.33 -0.56
CA PHE A 93 -3.86 -0.07 -0.79
C PHE A 93 -4.37 -0.05 -2.22
N ASP A 94 -5.64 0.24 -2.40
CA ASP A 94 -6.27 0.34 -3.71
C ASP A 94 -6.57 1.79 -4.04
N PHE A 95 -6.15 2.21 -5.23
CA PHE A 95 -6.42 3.54 -5.75
C PHE A 95 -7.27 3.41 -7.01
N THR A 96 -8.44 4.02 -6.99
CA THR A 96 -9.36 4.03 -8.13
C THR A 96 -9.48 5.46 -8.63
N ILE A 97 -9.20 5.64 -9.91
CA ILE A 97 -9.33 6.94 -10.57
C ILE A 97 -10.72 7.03 -11.17
N ARG A 98 -11.45 8.07 -10.79
CA ARG A 98 -12.79 8.34 -11.31
C ARG A 98 -12.84 9.72 -11.88
N GLU A 99 -13.68 9.87 -12.90
CA GLU A 99 -14.07 11.17 -13.41
C GLU A 99 -15.48 11.45 -12.90
N GLU A 100 -15.64 12.56 -12.17
CA GLU A 100 -16.95 13.02 -11.71
C GLU A 100 -17.50 14.04 -12.68
N VAL A 101 -18.73 13.79 -13.13
CA VAL A 101 -19.47 14.73 -13.97
C VAL A 101 -20.43 15.48 -13.08
N SER A 102 -20.18 16.76 -12.91
CA SER A 102 -21.03 17.66 -12.14
C SER A 102 -22.09 18.33 -13.01
#